data_3c580243587efcfd196b691a7ff89519
#
_entry.id   3c580243587efcfd196b691a7ff89519
#
_cell.length_a   1.000
_cell.length_b   1.000
_cell.length_c   1.000
_cell.angle_alpha   90.00
_cell.angle_beta   90.00
_cell.angle_gamma   90.00
#
_symmetry.space_group_name_H-M   'P 1'
#
loop_
_entity.id
_entity.type
_entity.pdbx_description
1 polymer ?
#
loop_
_entity_poly.entity_id
_entity_poly.type
_entity_poly.pdbx_seq_one_letter_code
_entity_poly.pdbx_strand_id
1 'polypeptide(L)'
;MDISDIAVRCTRRRLLLVLAKSELIELDGDGDESRIGRKQAEELLEVSVQEGDALRGSWPWDESPRLLICNPPWLRIKDRFRGHPDGSNLRKELSRELRSITEPDGRLRFSTLLGNVNLYRLFLERSLQLVEEGGRVRMIVPDSLLREKSSIPLRRLMVERNNWDSAWSFPESQRVFPGVSQGVLVIAISVGGETTKLTSWGPLESTDVLPSAGLDPKSPKLELERSTWATWTDTNWAVPRMPRKEHERRKVLNAISQLADLPRLSEDHNWLNPSGDPIRVRVGEIDQTTWSEDIRDWKPRSRGTPFIRGIHFNLENGKVSINHPGYTSSIPREALERSQAMWKGPIDARGISRIACQAIVNAQQDRRLRWVVVPPDCVLGNSVNFLELPEAVQDSLAEEYGTLEQGLLWLAEHLNSDTLDLWSRAWAANNNVNNYEIENLPFPPPVSITKMEAL
;
A
#
# COMPACT_ATOMS: atom_id res chain seq x y z
N MET A 1 6.66 -27.23 5.48
CA MET A 1 7.22 -26.99 6.82
C MET A 1 6.27 -26.10 7.60
N ASP A 2 5.99 -26.41 8.87
CA ASP A 2 5.13 -25.64 9.77
C ASP A 2 5.75 -25.63 11.17
N ILE A 3 5.54 -24.54 11.92
CA ILE A 3 6.07 -24.40 13.30
C ILE A 3 5.22 -25.15 14.34
N SER A 4 4.08 -25.70 13.94
CA SER A 4 3.12 -26.39 14.81
C SER A 4 3.16 -27.89 14.53
N ASP A 5 3.58 -28.67 15.50
CA ASP A 5 3.52 -30.14 15.44
C ASP A 5 2.09 -30.64 15.14
N ILE A 6 1.07 -30.01 15.73
CA ILE A 6 -0.33 -30.35 15.44
C ILE A 6 -0.66 -30.13 13.97
N ALA A 7 -0.22 -28.99 13.39
CA ALA A 7 -0.47 -28.68 11.98
C ALA A 7 0.28 -29.67 11.07
N VAL A 8 1.51 -30.02 11.40
CA VAL A 8 2.30 -31.03 10.68
C VAL A 8 1.59 -32.38 10.68
N ARG A 9 1.16 -32.87 11.83
CA ARG A 9 0.40 -34.15 11.94
C ARG A 9 -0.92 -34.11 11.18
N CYS A 10 -1.68 -33.01 11.29
CA CYS A 10 -2.92 -32.84 10.54
C CYS A 10 -2.69 -32.82 9.03
N THR A 11 -1.61 -32.19 8.57
CA THR A 11 -1.24 -32.12 7.15
C THR A 11 -0.87 -33.50 6.62
N ARG A 12 -0.01 -34.24 7.32
CA ARG A 12 0.34 -35.61 6.96
C ARG A 12 -0.91 -36.51 6.81
N ARG A 13 -1.82 -36.41 7.81
CA ARG A 13 -3.07 -37.18 7.79
C ARG A 13 -3.98 -36.83 6.61
N ARG A 14 -4.11 -35.53 6.30
CA ARG A 14 -4.90 -35.07 5.15
C ARG A 14 -4.30 -35.55 3.83
N LEU A 15 -2.99 -35.44 3.67
CA LEU A 15 -2.30 -35.86 2.47
C LEU A 15 -2.45 -37.39 2.26
N LEU A 16 -2.34 -38.20 3.33
CA LEU A 16 -2.59 -39.64 3.26
C LEU A 16 -4.00 -39.94 2.74
N LEU A 17 -5.02 -39.22 3.25
CA LEU A 17 -6.39 -39.39 2.76
C LEU A 17 -6.59 -38.95 1.31
N VAL A 18 -5.89 -37.88 0.87
CA VAL A 18 -5.94 -37.47 -0.53
C VAL A 18 -5.30 -38.49 -1.43
N LEU A 19 -4.14 -39.02 -1.07
CA LEU A 19 -3.44 -40.05 -1.82
C LEU A 19 -4.30 -41.33 -1.94
N ALA A 20 -4.95 -41.74 -0.85
CA ALA A 20 -5.88 -42.86 -0.85
C ALA A 20 -7.08 -42.64 -1.76
N LYS A 21 -7.72 -41.45 -1.65
CA LYS A 21 -8.87 -41.09 -2.48
C LYS A 21 -8.53 -40.96 -3.96
N SER A 22 -7.29 -40.64 -4.28
CA SER A 22 -6.78 -40.55 -5.65
C SER A 22 -6.29 -41.91 -6.18
N GLU A 23 -6.50 -42.97 -5.42
CA GLU A 23 -6.07 -44.33 -5.75
C GLU A 23 -4.54 -44.48 -5.99
N LEU A 24 -3.76 -43.55 -5.44
CA LEU A 24 -2.30 -43.56 -5.51
C LEU A 24 -1.65 -44.42 -4.43
N ILE A 25 -2.38 -44.72 -3.37
CA ILE A 25 -1.95 -45.62 -2.30
C ILE A 25 -3.01 -46.66 -2.02
N GLU A 26 -2.58 -47.85 -1.59
CA GLU A 26 -3.41 -48.93 -1.10
C GLU A 26 -3.48 -48.87 0.42
N LEU A 27 -4.70 -48.83 0.98
CA LEU A 27 -4.91 -48.74 2.42
C LEU A 27 -4.92 -50.13 3.09
N ASP A 28 -5.37 -51.18 2.36
CA ASP A 28 -5.45 -52.57 2.80
C ASP A 28 -4.89 -53.46 1.70
N GLY A 29 -3.87 -54.22 2.02
CA GLY A 29 -2.97 -54.88 1.09
C GLY A 29 -3.53 -55.99 0.22
N ASP A 30 -4.05 -55.66 -0.94
CA ASP A 30 -4.29 -56.58 -2.06
C ASP A 30 -3.42 -56.17 -3.29
N GLY A 31 -2.15 -56.28 -3.12
CA GLY A 31 -1.13 -56.62 -4.11
C GLY A 31 -1.12 -55.97 -5.51
N ASP A 32 -1.53 -54.73 -5.71
CA ASP A 32 -1.27 -54.00 -6.95
C ASP A 32 0.11 -53.33 -6.88
N GLU A 33 1.12 -53.91 -7.56
CA GLU A 33 2.51 -53.41 -7.61
C GLU A 33 2.63 -51.96 -8.13
N SER A 34 1.57 -51.39 -8.72
CA SER A 34 1.55 -50.01 -9.19
C SER A 34 1.21 -49.00 -8.09
N ARG A 35 0.79 -49.44 -6.90
CA ARG A 35 0.37 -48.57 -5.78
C ARG A 35 1.35 -48.65 -4.63
N ILE A 36 1.55 -47.49 -3.99
CA ILE A 36 2.38 -47.40 -2.80
C ILE A 36 1.58 -47.87 -1.58
N GLY A 37 2.13 -48.81 -0.82
CA GLY A 37 1.52 -49.30 0.41
C GLY A 37 1.40 -48.18 1.46
N ARG A 38 0.37 -48.23 2.33
CA ARG A 38 0.11 -47.23 3.37
C ARG A 38 1.34 -46.88 4.22
N LYS A 39 2.09 -47.87 4.68
CA LYS A 39 3.28 -47.65 5.52
C LYS A 39 4.35 -46.84 4.79
N GLN A 40 4.60 -47.18 3.53
CA GLN A 40 5.57 -46.43 2.70
C GLN A 40 5.10 -45.02 2.43
N ALA A 41 3.78 -44.78 2.23
CA ALA A 41 3.23 -43.44 2.10
C ALA A 41 3.36 -42.62 3.40
N GLU A 42 3.16 -43.23 4.56
CA GLU A 42 3.37 -42.61 5.87
C GLU A 42 4.85 -42.20 6.05
N GLU A 43 5.79 -43.09 5.73
CA GLU A 43 7.24 -42.79 5.77
C GLU A 43 7.63 -41.66 4.82
N LEU A 44 7.11 -41.64 3.60
CA LEU A 44 7.33 -40.52 2.65
C LEU A 44 6.77 -39.20 3.16
N LEU A 45 5.61 -39.21 3.79
CA LEU A 45 5.01 -38.00 4.39
C LEU A 45 5.78 -37.50 5.62
N GLU A 46 6.41 -38.40 6.38
CA GLU A 46 7.28 -38.02 7.49
C GLU A 46 8.51 -37.21 7.02
N VAL A 47 9.09 -37.60 5.89
CA VAL A 47 10.21 -36.85 5.29
C VAL A 47 9.72 -35.57 4.59
N SER A 48 8.57 -35.63 3.90
CA SER A 48 8.08 -34.53 3.08
C SER A 48 7.40 -33.39 3.86
N VAL A 49 6.85 -33.69 5.04
CA VAL A 49 6.15 -32.70 5.88
C VAL A 49 6.88 -32.57 7.20
N GLN A 50 7.66 -31.48 7.34
CA GLN A 50 8.56 -31.25 8.46
C GLN A 50 8.05 -30.17 9.40
N GLU A 51 8.35 -30.31 10.69
CA GLU A 51 8.23 -29.23 11.66
C GLU A 51 9.42 -28.29 11.56
N GLY A 52 9.19 -26.98 11.60
CA GLY A 52 10.27 -26.00 11.59
C GLY A 52 9.81 -24.60 11.24
N ASP A 53 10.64 -23.62 11.60
CA ASP A 53 10.41 -22.22 11.22
C ASP A 53 11.06 -21.92 9.86
N ALA A 54 10.23 -21.69 8.86
CA ALA A 54 10.68 -21.43 7.48
C ALA A 54 11.52 -20.16 7.34
N LEU A 55 11.35 -19.17 8.23
CA LEU A 55 12.11 -17.91 8.20
C LEU A 55 13.44 -18.01 8.97
N ARG A 56 13.45 -18.71 10.11
CA ARG A 56 14.61 -18.76 11.02
C ARG A 56 15.43 -20.04 10.89
N GLY A 57 14.75 -21.17 10.61
CA GLY A 57 15.38 -22.47 10.48
C GLY A 57 16.19 -22.66 9.19
N SER A 58 16.92 -23.74 9.13
CA SER A 58 17.52 -24.27 7.91
C SER A 58 16.45 -24.92 7.03
N TRP A 59 16.74 -25.00 5.74
CA TRP A 59 15.91 -25.79 4.82
C TRP A 59 16.15 -27.28 5.13
N PRO A 60 15.09 -28.08 5.40
CA PRO A 60 15.25 -29.44 5.90
C PRO A 60 15.47 -30.50 4.81
N TRP A 61 15.49 -30.11 3.56
CA TRP A 61 15.68 -31.02 2.42
C TRP A 61 16.98 -30.70 1.69
N ASP A 62 17.62 -31.69 1.13
CA ASP A 62 18.89 -31.55 0.42
C ASP A 62 18.75 -30.87 -0.93
N GLU A 63 17.58 -31.01 -1.56
CA GLU A 63 17.29 -30.43 -2.87
C GLU A 63 16.49 -29.13 -2.78
N SER A 64 16.80 -28.19 -3.66
CA SER A 64 16.00 -26.99 -3.88
C SER A 64 14.74 -27.32 -4.67
N PRO A 65 13.58 -26.79 -4.32
CA PRO A 65 12.34 -27.06 -5.05
C PRO A 65 12.33 -26.35 -6.41
N ARG A 66 11.74 -26.99 -7.40
CA ARG A 66 11.44 -26.39 -8.71
C ARG A 66 10.19 -25.51 -8.69
N LEU A 67 9.26 -25.80 -7.80
CA LEU A 67 8.03 -25.06 -7.64
C LEU A 67 7.73 -24.87 -6.16
N LEU A 68 7.53 -23.61 -5.76
CA LEU A 68 7.09 -23.26 -4.43
C LEU A 68 5.74 -22.55 -4.52
N ILE A 69 4.72 -23.09 -3.84
CA ILE A 69 3.40 -22.49 -3.73
C ILE A 69 3.14 -22.18 -2.26
N CYS A 70 2.81 -20.92 -1.94
CA CYS A 70 2.62 -20.50 -0.56
C CYS A 70 1.50 -19.46 -0.42
N ASN A 71 0.77 -19.55 0.70
CA ASN A 71 -0.03 -18.48 1.25
C ASN A 71 0.56 -18.13 2.63
N PRO A 72 1.53 -17.20 2.71
CA PRO A 72 2.23 -16.88 3.95
C PRO A 72 1.35 -16.08 4.90
N PRO A 73 1.71 -15.99 6.20
CA PRO A 73 0.97 -15.16 7.13
C PRO A 73 1.07 -13.66 6.79
N TRP A 74 -0.07 -12.96 6.72
CA TRP A 74 -0.17 -11.53 6.45
C TRP A 74 -0.17 -10.72 7.75
N LEU A 75 0.84 -10.94 8.55
CA LEU A 75 0.96 -10.37 9.89
C LEU A 75 2.19 -9.45 9.96
N ARG A 76 1.98 -8.22 10.45
CA ARG A 76 3.09 -7.32 10.75
C ARG A 76 3.80 -7.77 12.02
N ILE A 77 5.13 -7.69 12.05
CA ILE A 77 5.91 -8.02 13.24
C ILE A 77 5.43 -7.21 14.47
N LYS A 78 5.06 -5.95 14.29
CA LYS A 78 4.54 -5.10 15.36
C LYS A 78 3.23 -5.60 15.97
N ASP A 79 2.43 -6.33 15.21
CA ASP A 79 1.10 -6.82 15.62
C ASP A 79 1.16 -8.25 16.18
N ARG A 80 2.26 -8.98 15.95
CA ARG A 80 2.42 -10.39 16.35
C ARG A 80 2.28 -10.61 17.86
N PHE A 81 2.71 -9.65 18.64
CA PHE A 81 2.70 -9.73 20.11
C PHE A 81 1.72 -8.73 20.74
N ARG A 82 0.69 -8.32 19.99
CA ARG A 82 -0.32 -7.38 20.51
C ARG A 82 -1.07 -8.03 21.68
N GLY A 83 -1.16 -7.31 22.79
CA GLY A 83 -1.82 -7.80 24.03
C GLY A 83 -0.92 -8.66 24.93
N HIS A 84 0.31 -9.01 24.51
CA HIS A 84 1.26 -9.70 25.39
C HIS A 84 1.94 -8.70 26.34
N PRO A 85 2.06 -9.00 27.66
CA PRO A 85 2.68 -8.09 28.62
C PRO A 85 4.10 -7.62 28.23
N ASP A 86 4.90 -8.52 27.66
CA ASP A 86 6.25 -8.25 27.19
C ASP A 86 6.35 -8.04 25.66
N GLY A 87 5.24 -7.69 25.02
CA GLY A 87 5.13 -7.62 23.55
C GLY A 87 6.12 -6.65 22.90
N SER A 88 6.55 -5.59 23.60
CA SER A 88 7.54 -4.63 23.08
C SER A 88 8.92 -5.25 22.95
N ASN A 89 9.38 -5.99 23.96
CA ASN A 89 10.68 -6.66 23.96
C ASN A 89 10.73 -7.80 22.96
N LEU A 90 9.70 -8.65 22.94
CA LEU A 90 9.57 -9.75 21.99
C LEU A 90 9.62 -9.28 20.53
N ARG A 91 9.02 -8.11 20.22
CA ARG A 91 9.11 -7.49 18.88
C ARG A 91 10.55 -7.05 18.55
N LYS A 92 11.22 -6.43 19.51
CA LYS A 92 12.63 -5.99 19.33
C LYS A 92 13.57 -7.16 19.14
N GLU A 93 13.37 -8.22 19.91
CA GLU A 93 14.16 -9.47 19.81
C GLU A 93 13.96 -10.13 18.45
N LEU A 94 12.72 -10.36 18.04
CA LEU A 94 12.41 -10.94 16.71
C LEU A 94 12.99 -10.08 15.58
N SER A 95 12.84 -8.75 15.66
CA SER A 95 13.41 -7.86 14.64
C SER A 95 14.94 -7.92 14.61
N ARG A 96 15.61 -8.04 15.74
CA ARG A 96 17.07 -8.17 15.85
C ARG A 96 17.51 -9.52 15.28
N GLU A 97 16.86 -10.59 15.68
CA GLU A 97 17.12 -11.95 15.20
C GLU A 97 17.02 -12.01 13.68
N LEU A 98 15.90 -11.59 13.09
CA LEU A 98 15.70 -11.61 11.64
C LEU A 98 16.74 -10.78 10.87
N ARG A 99 17.27 -9.71 11.47
CA ARG A 99 18.32 -8.87 10.86
C ARG A 99 19.73 -9.46 10.97
N SER A 100 19.92 -10.43 11.84
CA SER A 100 21.23 -11.04 12.10
C SER A 100 21.40 -12.45 11.51
N ILE A 101 20.32 -13.03 10.97
CA ILE A 101 20.42 -14.37 10.36
C ILE A 101 21.30 -14.28 9.12
N THR A 102 22.34 -15.12 9.11
CA THR A 102 23.25 -15.26 7.97
C THR A 102 23.09 -16.62 7.33
N GLU A 103 23.28 -16.68 6.03
CA GLU A 103 23.40 -17.91 5.26
C GLU A 103 24.83 -18.47 5.37
N PRO A 104 25.08 -19.73 4.97
CA PRO A 104 26.42 -20.35 5.05
C PRO A 104 27.53 -19.59 4.33
N ASP A 105 27.20 -18.78 3.34
CA ASP A 105 28.11 -17.92 2.59
C ASP A 105 28.39 -16.56 3.26
N GLY A 106 27.84 -16.33 4.47
CA GLY A 106 28.02 -15.12 5.26
C GLY A 106 27.10 -13.96 4.90
N ARG A 107 26.27 -14.09 3.87
CA ARG A 107 25.28 -13.05 3.53
C ARG A 107 24.12 -13.02 4.52
N LEU A 108 23.56 -11.84 4.74
CA LEU A 108 22.32 -11.72 5.49
C LEU A 108 21.18 -12.42 4.72
N ARG A 109 20.39 -13.22 5.45
CA ARG A 109 19.22 -13.92 4.86
C ARG A 109 18.19 -12.97 4.30
N PHE A 110 17.96 -11.84 4.96
CA PHE A 110 16.95 -10.87 4.57
C PHE A 110 17.56 -9.51 4.25
N SER A 111 17.44 -9.09 3.01
CA SER A 111 17.87 -7.79 2.51
C SER A 111 16.72 -6.77 2.44
N THR A 112 15.45 -7.22 2.56
CA THR A 112 14.26 -6.40 2.34
C THR A 112 13.60 -5.90 3.63
N LEU A 113 14.29 -5.98 4.77
CA LEU A 113 13.82 -5.56 6.10
C LEU A 113 13.73 -4.03 6.24
N LEU A 114 12.78 -3.39 5.56
CA LEU A 114 12.56 -1.94 5.61
C LEU A 114 11.22 -1.60 6.28
N GLY A 115 11.23 -0.64 7.19
CA GLY A 115 10.03 -0.08 7.83
C GLY A 115 9.25 -1.10 8.67
N ASN A 116 7.92 -1.01 8.64
CA ASN A 116 7.02 -1.96 9.29
C ASN A 116 6.95 -3.27 8.51
N VAL A 117 7.81 -4.22 8.86
CA VAL A 117 7.91 -5.49 8.16
C VAL A 117 6.65 -6.33 8.38
N ASN A 118 6.05 -6.77 7.26
CA ASN A 118 5.01 -7.78 7.23
C ASN A 118 5.66 -9.14 6.89
N LEU A 119 5.28 -10.20 7.59
CA LEU A 119 5.91 -11.52 7.45
C LEU A 119 5.87 -12.06 6.01
N TYR A 120 4.79 -11.83 5.26
CA TYR A 120 4.71 -12.31 3.87
C TYR A 120 5.90 -11.86 3.00
N ARG A 121 6.46 -10.67 3.27
CA ARG A 121 7.63 -10.16 2.52
C ARG A 121 8.86 -11.03 2.74
N LEU A 122 9.07 -11.46 3.98
CA LEU A 122 10.19 -12.34 4.33
C LEU A 122 9.99 -13.74 3.75
N PHE A 123 8.75 -14.24 3.79
CA PHE A 123 8.42 -15.51 3.13
C PHE A 123 8.68 -15.47 1.62
N LEU A 124 8.32 -14.37 0.97
CA LEU A 124 8.58 -14.21 -0.47
C LEU A 124 10.08 -14.12 -0.76
N GLU A 125 10.84 -13.30 -0.02
CA GLU A 125 12.28 -13.22 -0.17
C GLU A 125 12.94 -14.60 0.06
N ARG A 126 12.53 -15.29 1.12
CA ARG A 126 13.03 -16.65 1.40
C ARG A 126 12.67 -17.65 0.31
N SER A 127 11.49 -17.58 -0.25
CA SER A 127 11.06 -18.47 -1.34
C SER A 127 11.91 -18.29 -2.60
N LEU A 128 12.27 -17.04 -2.93
CA LEU A 128 13.16 -16.75 -4.06
C LEU A 128 14.60 -17.24 -3.84
N GLN A 129 15.03 -17.42 -2.58
CA GLN A 129 16.35 -17.96 -2.24
C GLN A 129 16.38 -19.49 -2.23
N LEU A 130 15.25 -20.15 -1.92
CA LEU A 130 15.15 -21.59 -1.77
C LEU A 130 14.90 -22.33 -3.09
N VAL A 131 14.16 -21.70 -3.99
CA VAL A 131 13.83 -22.30 -5.30
C VAL A 131 15.06 -22.25 -6.20
N GLU A 132 15.31 -23.33 -6.94
CA GLU A 132 16.42 -23.41 -7.90
C GLU A 132 16.30 -22.38 -9.03
N GLU A 133 17.40 -22.03 -9.66
CA GLU A 133 17.40 -21.15 -10.83
C GLU A 133 16.56 -21.76 -11.98
N GLY A 134 15.68 -20.96 -12.59
CA GLY A 134 14.69 -21.41 -13.55
C GLY A 134 13.44 -22.03 -12.93
N GLY A 135 13.42 -22.26 -11.62
CA GLY A 135 12.25 -22.72 -10.89
C GLY A 135 11.20 -21.61 -10.70
N ARG A 136 10.08 -21.94 -10.07
CA ARG A 136 8.90 -21.06 -10.02
C ARG A 136 8.39 -20.85 -8.62
N VAL A 137 8.05 -19.59 -8.29
CA VAL A 137 7.33 -19.20 -7.08
C VAL A 137 5.92 -18.74 -7.44
N ARG A 138 4.92 -19.29 -6.76
CA ARG A 138 3.51 -18.87 -6.83
C ARG A 138 3.04 -18.53 -5.42
N MET A 139 2.62 -17.31 -5.20
CA MET A 139 2.31 -16.88 -3.84
C MET A 139 1.08 -15.98 -3.80
N ILE A 140 0.29 -16.11 -2.72
CA ILE A 140 -0.84 -15.23 -2.43
C ILE A 140 -0.38 -14.25 -1.36
N VAL A 141 -0.42 -12.94 -1.66
CA VAL A 141 0.07 -11.87 -0.79
C VAL A 141 -0.91 -10.68 -0.77
N PRO A 142 -0.79 -9.73 0.16
CA PRO A 142 -1.56 -8.50 0.09
C PRO A 142 -1.24 -7.68 -1.17
N ASP A 143 -2.26 -7.05 -1.78
CA ASP A 143 -2.09 -6.21 -2.97
C ASP A 143 -1.28 -4.93 -2.69
N SER A 144 -1.10 -4.57 -1.42
CA SER A 144 -0.21 -3.48 -0.99
C SER A 144 1.24 -3.68 -1.42
N LEU A 145 1.68 -4.94 -1.68
CA LEU A 145 2.98 -5.24 -2.29
C LEU A 145 3.23 -4.42 -3.56
N LEU A 146 2.19 -4.19 -4.35
CA LEU A 146 2.28 -3.50 -5.63
C LEU A 146 2.71 -2.02 -5.49
N ARG A 147 2.40 -1.36 -4.36
CA ARG A 147 2.53 0.12 -4.25
C ARG A 147 3.16 0.61 -2.94
N GLU A 148 3.16 -0.20 -1.88
CA GLU A 148 3.67 0.24 -0.58
C GLU A 148 5.17 0.59 -0.63
N LYS A 149 5.56 1.76 -0.07
CA LYS A 149 6.96 2.25 -0.05
C LYS A 149 7.90 1.25 0.62
N SER A 150 7.47 0.64 1.70
CA SER A 150 8.25 -0.36 2.44
C SER A 150 8.50 -1.66 1.65
N SER A 151 7.80 -1.88 0.55
CA SER A 151 7.98 -3.05 -0.34
C SER A 151 8.91 -2.78 -1.53
N ILE A 152 9.48 -1.58 -1.66
CA ILE A 152 10.42 -1.24 -2.74
C ILE A 152 11.60 -2.22 -2.83
N PRO A 153 12.33 -2.54 -1.73
CA PRO A 153 13.45 -3.48 -1.84
C PRO A 153 13.02 -4.86 -2.35
N LEU A 154 11.83 -5.32 -1.95
CA LEU A 154 11.31 -6.60 -2.40
C LEU A 154 10.90 -6.56 -3.88
N ARG A 155 10.25 -5.49 -4.35
CA ARG A 155 9.94 -5.32 -5.77
C ARG A 155 11.22 -5.25 -6.63
N ARG A 156 12.26 -4.57 -6.16
CA ARG A 156 13.58 -4.57 -6.82
C ARG A 156 14.14 -6.00 -6.92
N LEU A 157 14.10 -6.76 -5.84
CA LEU A 157 14.53 -8.16 -5.85
C LEU A 157 13.74 -8.98 -6.87
N MET A 158 12.41 -8.78 -6.95
CA MET A 158 11.54 -9.49 -7.89
C MET A 158 11.80 -9.12 -9.35
N VAL A 159 12.12 -7.86 -9.63
CA VAL A 159 12.25 -7.34 -11.01
C VAL A 159 13.69 -7.38 -11.52
N GLU A 160 14.67 -7.09 -10.65
CA GLU A 160 16.07 -6.91 -11.05
C GLU A 160 16.92 -8.18 -10.91
N ARG A 161 16.41 -9.18 -10.18
CA ARG A 161 17.11 -10.46 -9.91
C ARG A 161 16.28 -11.69 -10.24
N ASN A 162 15.03 -11.49 -10.64
CA ASN A 162 14.11 -12.55 -11.00
C ASN A 162 13.20 -12.07 -12.12
N ASN A 163 12.49 -12.99 -12.76
CA ASN A 163 11.46 -12.66 -13.72
C ASN A 163 10.08 -12.69 -13.06
N TRP A 164 9.51 -11.53 -12.76
CA TRP A 164 8.15 -11.41 -12.27
C TRP A 164 7.17 -11.53 -13.43
N ASP A 165 6.71 -12.76 -13.69
CA ASP A 165 5.93 -13.13 -14.87
C ASP A 165 4.54 -12.46 -14.88
N SER A 166 3.82 -12.54 -13.75
CA SER A 166 2.47 -12.01 -13.67
C SER A 166 2.02 -11.66 -12.26
N ALA A 167 1.03 -10.77 -12.19
CA ALA A 167 0.36 -10.31 -10.98
C ALA A 167 -1.16 -10.27 -11.20
N TRP A 168 -1.95 -10.90 -10.31
CA TRP A 168 -3.41 -10.99 -10.39
C TRP A 168 -4.02 -10.33 -9.15
N SER A 169 -4.55 -9.11 -9.31
CA SER A 169 -5.01 -8.28 -8.20
C SER A 169 -6.54 -8.33 -8.05
N PHE A 170 -6.99 -8.76 -6.88
CA PHE A 170 -8.40 -8.75 -6.46
C PHE A 170 -8.58 -7.65 -5.41
N PRO A 171 -9.42 -6.63 -5.65
CA PRO A 171 -9.64 -5.56 -4.69
C PRO A 171 -10.32 -6.06 -3.41
N GLU A 172 -10.18 -5.30 -2.32
CA GLU A 172 -10.80 -5.61 -1.02
C GLU A 172 -12.30 -5.89 -1.13
N SER A 173 -13.01 -5.18 -2.01
CA SER A 173 -14.45 -5.36 -2.24
C SER A 173 -14.85 -6.77 -2.66
N GLN A 174 -13.93 -7.56 -3.21
CA GLN A 174 -14.17 -8.95 -3.60
C GLN A 174 -14.16 -9.94 -2.42
N ARG A 175 -13.68 -9.53 -1.24
CA ARG A 175 -13.64 -10.34 -0.01
C ARG A 175 -13.21 -11.79 -0.25
N VAL A 176 -12.10 -11.96 -0.99
CA VAL A 176 -11.58 -13.29 -1.41
C VAL A 176 -11.40 -14.23 -0.21
N PHE A 177 -11.02 -13.68 0.95
CA PHE A 177 -10.92 -14.44 2.19
C PHE A 177 -11.88 -13.89 3.26
N PRO A 178 -12.62 -14.75 3.97
CA PRO A 178 -13.45 -14.33 5.09
C PRO A 178 -12.63 -13.61 6.16
N GLY A 179 -13.14 -12.46 6.64
CA GLY A 179 -12.50 -11.68 7.71
C GLY A 179 -11.24 -10.90 7.31
N VAL A 180 -10.83 -10.95 6.05
CA VAL A 180 -9.70 -10.16 5.54
C VAL A 180 -10.23 -8.90 4.84
N SER A 181 -9.85 -7.74 5.37
CA SER A 181 -10.18 -6.40 4.83
C SER A 181 -9.00 -5.82 4.06
N GLN A 182 -8.41 -6.61 3.16
CA GLN A 182 -7.29 -6.20 2.30
C GLN A 182 -7.49 -6.79 0.91
N GLY A 183 -7.00 -6.09 -0.11
CA GLY A 183 -6.90 -6.65 -1.45
C GLY A 183 -5.93 -7.82 -1.50
N VAL A 184 -6.20 -8.77 -2.37
CA VAL A 184 -5.45 -10.00 -2.56
C VAL A 184 -4.69 -9.94 -3.88
N LEU A 185 -3.44 -10.35 -3.84
CA LEU A 185 -2.57 -10.45 -5.01
C LEU A 185 -2.05 -11.87 -5.14
N VAL A 186 -2.24 -12.47 -6.31
CA VAL A 186 -1.55 -13.71 -6.70
C VAL A 186 -0.37 -13.32 -7.57
N ILE A 187 0.81 -13.78 -7.23
CA ILE A 187 2.04 -13.51 -7.99
C ILE A 187 2.62 -14.78 -8.57
N ALA A 188 3.21 -14.62 -9.74
CA ALA A 188 3.96 -15.65 -10.44
C ALA A 188 5.35 -15.13 -10.77
N ILE A 189 6.39 -15.81 -10.30
CA ILE A 189 7.78 -15.43 -10.48
C ILE A 189 8.56 -16.66 -10.94
N SER A 190 9.40 -16.48 -11.96
CA SER A 190 10.44 -17.43 -12.35
C SER A 190 11.76 -16.95 -11.70
N VAL A 191 12.44 -17.85 -10.99
CA VAL A 191 13.65 -17.50 -10.24
C VAL A 191 14.83 -17.35 -11.18
N GLY A 192 15.63 -16.30 -10.95
CA GLY A 192 16.77 -15.94 -11.79
C GLY A 192 16.41 -15.00 -12.95
N GLY A 193 17.43 -14.41 -13.55
CA GLY A 193 17.30 -13.45 -14.64
C GLY A 193 16.81 -12.07 -14.19
N GLU A 194 16.09 -11.42 -15.05
CA GLU A 194 15.44 -10.12 -14.79
C GLU A 194 14.08 -10.03 -15.49
N THR A 195 13.20 -9.20 -14.98
CA THR A 195 11.89 -8.96 -15.60
C THR A 195 12.03 -8.01 -16.78
N THR A 196 11.74 -8.47 -17.97
CA THR A 196 11.66 -7.64 -19.17
C THR A 196 10.27 -7.04 -19.36
N LYS A 197 9.26 -7.79 -18.93
CA LYS A 197 7.85 -7.43 -19.04
C LYS A 197 7.04 -8.09 -17.92
N LEU A 198 6.19 -7.31 -17.26
CA LEU A 198 5.20 -7.82 -16.30
C LEU A 198 3.80 -7.75 -16.91
N THR A 199 3.04 -8.84 -16.82
CA THR A 199 1.61 -8.83 -17.10
C THR A 199 0.82 -8.71 -15.79
N SER A 200 0.20 -7.54 -15.56
CA SER A 200 -0.65 -7.27 -14.40
C SER A 200 -2.12 -7.35 -14.77
N TRP A 201 -2.86 -8.25 -14.12
CA TRP A 201 -4.28 -8.45 -14.29
C TRP A 201 -5.05 -7.81 -13.14
N GLY A 202 -6.06 -7.01 -13.45
CA GLY A 202 -6.92 -6.41 -12.44
C GLY A 202 -7.37 -4.98 -12.72
N PRO A 203 -8.33 -4.51 -11.91
CA PRO A 203 -8.96 -5.20 -10.77
C PRO A 203 -9.82 -6.38 -11.22
N LEU A 204 -9.61 -7.55 -10.62
CA LEU A 204 -10.34 -8.78 -10.94
C LEU A 204 -11.56 -8.96 -10.05
N GLU A 205 -12.60 -9.57 -10.61
CA GLU A 205 -13.80 -10.03 -9.92
C GLU A 205 -13.87 -11.56 -9.94
N SER A 206 -14.72 -12.14 -9.12
CA SER A 206 -14.90 -13.61 -9.07
C SER A 206 -15.34 -14.18 -10.42
N THR A 207 -16.06 -13.40 -11.23
CA THR A 207 -16.49 -13.77 -12.58
C THR A 207 -15.37 -13.83 -13.61
N ASP A 208 -14.22 -13.23 -13.31
CA ASP A 208 -13.03 -13.31 -14.18
C ASP A 208 -12.29 -14.65 -14.03
N VAL A 209 -12.62 -15.43 -12.98
CA VAL A 209 -12.00 -16.72 -12.71
C VAL A 209 -12.87 -17.83 -13.30
N LEU A 210 -12.34 -18.52 -14.29
CA LEU A 210 -13.03 -19.64 -14.95
C LEU A 210 -12.74 -20.95 -14.19
N PRO A 211 -13.76 -21.80 -13.93
CA PRO A 211 -13.59 -23.03 -13.13
C PRO A 211 -12.53 -24.01 -13.64
N SER A 212 -12.28 -24.03 -14.94
CA SER A 212 -11.39 -25.01 -15.58
C SER A 212 -10.22 -24.41 -16.35
N ALA A 213 -10.15 -23.09 -16.53
CA ALA A 213 -9.21 -22.47 -17.46
C ALA A 213 -8.39 -21.30 -16.87
N GLY A 214 -8.57 -20.99 -15.59
CA GLY A 214 -7.89 -19.84 -14.96
C GLY A 214 -8.60 -18.53 -15.19
N LEU A 215 -7.90 -17.48 -15.68
CA LEU A 215 -8.50 -16.18 -15.93
C LEU A 215 -9.15 -16.10 -17.32
N ASP A 216 -10.27 -15.37 -17.41
CA ASP A 216 -10.85 -14.98 -18.67
C ASP A 216 -9.85 -14.08 -19.43
N PRO A 217 -9.47 -14.42 -20.68
CA PRO A 217 -8.57 -13.61 -21.50
C PRO A 217 -9.06 -12.16 -21.74
N LYS A 218 -10.36 -11.90 -21.55
CA LYS A 218 -10.98 -10.56 -21.67
C LYS A 218 -10.87 -9.74 -20.37
N SER A 219 -10.42 -10.33 -19.27
CA SER A 219 -10.25 -9.63 -18.01
C SER A 219 -9.28 -8.45 -18.15
N PRO A 220 -9.47 -7.39 -17.36
CA PRO A 220 -8.60 -6.22 -17.42
C PRO A 220 -7.14 -6.58 -17.21
N LYS A 221 -6.26 -6.22 -18.13
CA LYS A 221 -4.80 -6.42 -18.00
C LYS A 221 -4.03 -5.16 -18.37
N LEU A 222 -2.84 -5.02 -17.80
CA LEU A 222 -1.83 -4.03 -18.10
C LEU A 222 -0.51 -4.75 -18.35
N GLU A 223 0.11 -4.47 -19.48
CA GLU A 223 1.46 -4.94 -19.79
C GLU A 223 2.45 -3.83 -19.51
N LEU A 224 3.42 -4.11 -18.65
CA LEU A 224 4.44 -3.19 -18.20
C LEU A 224 5.79 -3.60 -18.79
N GLU A 225 6.17 -2.99 -19.90
CA GLU A 225 7.51 -3.13 -20.46
C GLU A 225 8.53 -2.45 -19.53
N ARG A 226 9.66 -3.11 -19.25
CA ARG A 226 10.65 -2.66 -18.26
C ARG A 226 11.09 -1.21 -18.43
N SER A 227 11.38 -0.78 -19.66
CA SER A 227 11.83 0.58 -19.92
C SER A 227 10.82 1.65 -19.54
N THR A 228 9.58 1.51 -20.01
CA THR A 228 8.48 2.42 -19.68
C THR A 228 8.15 2.38 -18.18
N TRP A 229 8.14 1.19 -17.60
CA TRP A 229 7.85 1.00 -16.17
C TRP A 229 8.92 1.63 -15.28
N ALA A 230 10.20 1.53 -15.67
CA ALA A 230 11.31 2.18 -14.97
C ALA A 230 11.14 3.71 -14.93
N THR A 231 10.81 4.34 -16.05
CA THR A 231 10.55 5.78 -16.16
C THR A 231 9.36 6.20 -15.27
N TRP A 232 8.25 5.46 -15.36
CA TRP A 232 7.05 5.80 -14.60
C TRP A 232 7.24 5.76 -13.08
N THR A 233 8.17 4.96 -12.60
CA THR A 233 8.30 4.65 -11.17
C THR A 233 9.66 5.00 -10.57
N ASP A 234 10.55 5.62 -11.34
CA ASP A 234 11.92 5.85 -10.90
C ASP A 234 12.56 4.58 -10.28
N THR A 235 12.42 3.46 -10.98
CA THR A 235 12.92 2.14 -10.59
C THR A 235 12.47 1.62 -9.21
N ASN A 236 11.37 2.13 -8.66
CA ASN A 236 10.75 1.55 -7.47
C ASN A 236 9.81 0.37 -7.80
N TRP A 237 9.53 0.16 -9.09
CA TRP A 237 8.75 -0.94 -9.65
C TRP A 237 7.34 -1.08 -9.06
N ALA A 238 6.72 0.03 -8.71
CA ALA A 238 5.32 0.02 -8.32
C ALA A 238 4.42 -0.31 -9.51
N VAL A 239 3.33 -1.03 -9.26
CA VAL A 239 2.32 -1.35 -10.30
C VAL A 239 1.11 -0.46 -10.08
N PRO A 240 0.72 0.36 -11.06
CA PRO A 240 -0.38 1.29 -10.89
C PRO A 240 -1.72 0.57 -10.74
N ARG A 241 -2.60 1.14 -9.92
CA ARG A 241 -3.99 0.70 -9.81
C ARG A 241 -4.76 1.17 -11.03
N MET A 242 -5.34 0.25 -11.77
CA MET A 242 -6.13 0.56 -12.95
C MET A 242 -7.63 0.45 -12.67
N PRO A 243 -8.46 1.33 -13.25
CA PRO A 243 -9.91 1.12 -13.30
C PRO A 243 -10.25 -0.08 -14.18
N ARG A 244 -11.46 -0.62 -13.99
CA ARG A 244 -11.93 -1.76 -14.81
C ARG A 244 -12.33 -1.35 -16.23
N LYS A 245 -12.95 -0.17 -16.38
CA LYS A 245 -13.42 0.31 -17.67
C LYS A 245 -12.29 0.83 -18.54
N GLU A 246 -12.25 0.43 -19.79
CA GLU A 246 -11.17 0.73 -20.73
C GLU A 246 -10.95 2.24 -20.94
N HIS A 247 -12.02 3.02 -21.07
CA HIS A 247 -11.89 4.47 -21.25
C HIS A 247 -11.31 5.18 -20.02
N GLU A 248 -11.63 4.71 -18.80
CA GLU A 248 -11.04 5.22 -17.55
C GLU A 248 -9.57 4.82 -17.44
N ARG A 249 -9.21 3.60 -17.86
CA ARG A 249 -7.82 3.11 -17.90
C ARG A 249 -6.96 3.99 -18.82
N ARG A 250 -7.46 4.36 -20.00
CA ARG A 250 -6.75 5.27 -20.92
C ARG A 250 -6.48 6.63 -20.26
N LYS A 251 -7.45 7.19 -19.54
CA LYS A 251 -7.24 8.45 -18.80
C LYS A 251 -6.13 8.32 -17.75
N VAL A 252 -6.12 7.23 -16.98
CA VAL A 252 -5.06 6.98 -15.98
C VAL A 252 -3.69 6.81 -16.65
N LEU A 253 -3.61 6.03 -17.73
CA LEU A 253 -2.34 5.84 -18.47
C LEU A 253 -1.82 7.14 -19.08
N ASN A 254 -2.71 7.96 -19.63
CA ASN A 254 -2.34 9.28 -20.14
C ASN A 254 -1.80 10.17 -19.02
N ALA A 255 -2.50 10.23 -17.87
CA ALA A 255 -2.02 11.00 -16.73
C ALA A 255 -0.65 10.52 -16.24
N ILE A 256 -0.43 9.19 -16.15
CA ILE A 256 0.87 8.63 -15.76
C ILE A 256 1.95 9.04 -16.78
N SER A 257 1.72 8.85 -18.07
CA SER A 257 2.72 9.15 -19.11
C SER A 257 3.05 10.64 -19.18
N GLN A 258 2.07 11.52 -18.96
CA GLN A 258 2.28 12.97 -19.01
C GLN A 258 3.00 13.53 -17.79
N LEU A 259 2.82 12.88 -16.63
CA LEU A 259 3.33 13.38 -15.36
C LEU A 259 4.62 12.67 -14.89
N ALA A 260 5.03 11.57 -15.52
CA ALA A 260 6.14 10.74 -15.04
C ALA A 260 7.46 11.48 -14.89
N ASP A 261 7.82 12.29 -15.88
CA ASP A 261 9.10 12.99 -15.96
C ASP A 261 9.08 14.40 -15.36
N LEU A 262 7.94 14.79 -14.73
CA LEU A 262 7.83 16.14 -14.14
C LEU A 262 8.48 16.21 -12.77
N PRO A 263 8.98 17.38 -12.36
CA PRO A 263 9.50 17.62 -11.02
C PRO A 263 8.44 17.26 -9.96
N ARG A 264 8.88 16.87 -8.78
CA ARG A 264 8.00 16.54 -7.66
C ARG A 264 7.76 17.76 -6.79
N LEU A 265 6.63 17.76 -6.05
CA LEU A 265 6.24 18.88 -5.17
C LEU A 265 7.34 19.26 -4.16
N SER A 266 7.97 18.26 -3.54
CA SER A 266 9.05 18.48 -2.55
C SER A 266 10.46 18.37 -3.14
N GLU A 267 10.58 18.39 -4.45
CA GLU A 267 11.88 18.38 -5.12
C GLU A 267 12.49 19.79 -5.12
N ASP A 268 13.80 19.84 -4.94
CA ASP A 268 14.55 21.09 -4.97
C ASP A 268 14.44 21.76 -6.36
N HIS A 269 14.33 23.08 -6.38
CA HIS A 269 14.31 23.87 -7.62
C HIS A 269 13.19 23.50 -8.60
N ASN A 270 11.99 23.17 -8.12
CA ASN A 270 10.82 23.13 -8.99
C ASN A 270 10.36 24.54 -9.39
N TRP A 271 9.43 24.67 -10.33
CA TRP A 271 8.99 25.96 -10.87
C TRP A 271 8.38 26.94 -9.82
N LEU A 272 7.88 26.43 -8.69
CA LEU A 272 7.36 27.24 -7.56
C LEU A 272 8.44 27.52 -6.52
N ASN A 273 9.50 26.72 -6.46
CA ASN A 273 10.51 26.75 -5.40
C ASN A 273 11.91 27.06 -5.95
N PRO A 274 12.18 28.31 -6.33
CA PRO A 274 13.47 28.67 -6.93
C PRO A 274 14.64 28.67 -5.93
N SER A 275 14.39 28.76 -4.62
CA SER A 275 15.42 28.79 -3.58
C SER A 275 16.01 27.41 -3.26
N GLY A 276 15.34 26.33 -3.65
CA GLY A 276 15.76 24.96 -3.37
C GLY A 276 15.41 24.45 -1.98
N ASP A 277 14.81 25.23 -1.12
CA ASP A 277 14.28 24.75 0.16
C ASP A 277 13.04 23.89 -0.07
N PRO A 278 13.00 22.61 0.39
CA PRO A 278 11.93 21.71 0.03
C PRO A 278 10.59 22.10 0.68
N ILE A 279 9.52 22.05 -0.12
CA ILE A 279 8.16 22.06 0.39
C ILE A 279 7.96 20.76 1.17
N ARG A 280 7.60 20.86 2.45
CA ARG A 280 7.42 19.69 3.32
C ARG A 280 5.95 19.42 3.58
N VAL A 281 5.63 18.17 3.78
CA VAL A 281 4.28 17.74 4.18
C VAL A 281 4.28 17.40 5.66
N ARG A 282 3.36 18.03 6.39
CA ARG A 282 3.17 17.80 7.83
C ARG A 282 1.81 17.19 8.10
N VAL A 283 1.75 16.38 9.14
CA VAL A 283 0.49 15.90 9.72
C VAL A 283 -0.04 16.98 10.65
N GLY A 284 -1.34 17.12 10.77
CA GLY A 284 -1.97 18.05 11.71
C GLY A 284 -1.48 17.89 13.14
N GLU A 285 -1.43 18.98 13.87
CA GLU A 285 -0.74 19.14 15.15
C GLU A 285 -1.33 18.27 16.27
N ILE A 286 -2.61 17.94 16.17
CA ILE A 286 -3.36 17.28 17.24
C ILE A 286 -3.56 15.81 16.92
N ASP A 287 -2.94 14.92 17.69
CA ASP A 287 -3.26 13.51 17.70
C ASP A 287 -4.59 13.28 18.45
N GLN A 288 -5.62 12.88 17.72
CA GLN A 288 -6.99 12.75 18.25
C GLN A 288 -7.11 11.67 19.33
N THR A 289 -6.23 10.69 19.34
CA THR A 289 -6.24 9.62 20.34
C THR A 289 -5.59 10.10 21.64
N THR A 290 -4.44 10.75 21.52
CA THR A 290 -3.68 11.27 22.68
C THR A 290 -4.43 12.39 23.39
N TRP A 291 -5.08 13.26 22.64
CA TRP A 291 -5.71 14.49 23.15
C TRP A 291 -7.24 14.43 23.14
N SER A 292 -7.83 13.24 23.20
CA SER A 292 -9.28 13.06 23.11
C SER A 292 -10.08 13.83 24.15
N GLU A 293 -9.50 14.05 25.34
CA GLU A 293 -10.15 14.79 26.42
C GLU A 293 -10.19 16.31 26.22
N ASP A 294 -9.35 16.85 25.32
CA ASP A 294 -9.30 18.28 24.99
C ASP A 294 -10.11 18.64 23.75
N ILE A 295 -10.62 17.64 23.05
CA ILE A 295 -11.50 17.80 21.90
C ILE A 295 -12.95 17.83 22.37
N ARG A 296 -13.69 18.87 21.97
CA ARG A 296 -15.09 19.08 22.38
C ARG A 296 -15.98 19.32 21.17
N ASP A 297 -17.26 19.12 21.38
CA ASP A 297 -18.27 19.47 20.39
C ASP A 297 -18.37 21.01 20.25
N TRP A 298 -18.47 21.46 19.04
CA TRP A 298 -18.72 22.87 18.76
C TRP A 298 -20.13 23.26 19.19
N LYS A 299 -20.25 24.33 19.95
CA LYS A 299 -21.53 24.87 20.39
C LYS A 299 -21.67 26.33 19.94
N PRO A 300 -22.89 26.81 19.67
CA PRO A 300 -23.12 28.23 19.45
C PRO A 300 -22.51 29.05 20.60
N ARG A 301 -21.76 30.10 20.29
CA ARG A 301 -20.99 30.93 21.21
C ARG A 301 -19.80 30.26 21.90
N SER A 302 -19.30 29.13 21.32
CA SER A 302 -18.06 28.51 21.78
C SER A 302 -16.89 29.49 21.69
N ARG A 303 -16.01 29.50 22.72
CA ARG A 303 -14.79 30.31 22.76
C ARG A 303 -13.52 29.48 22.54
N GLY A 304 -13.66 28.25 22.08
CA GLY A 304 -12.53 27.40 21.77
C GLY A 304 -11.97 27.65 20.38
N THR A 305 -10.77 27.16 20.11
CA THR A 305 -10.15 27.20 18.80
C THR A 305 -10.86 26.20 17.86
N PRO A 306 -11.21 26.59 16.63
CA PRO A 306 -11.73 25.64 15.65
C PRO A 306 -10.75 24.50 15.41
N PHE A 307 -11.25 23.26 15.48
CA PHE A 307 -10.49 22.04 15.27
C PHE A 307 -10.92 21.38 13.96
N ILE A 308 -10.06 21.45 12.96
CA ILE A 308 -10.34 20.91 11.62
C ILE A 308 -9.79 19.49 11.49
N ARG A 309 -10.66 18.57 11.06
CA ARG A 309 -10.36 17.17 10.80
C ARG A 309 -10.69 16.80 9.36
N GLY A 310 -10.25 15.61 8.92
CA GLY A 310 -10.54 15.08 7.58
C GLY A 310 -12.04 15.04 7.24
N ILE A 311 -12.91 14.85 8.24
CA ILE A 311 -14.38 14.84 8.04
C ILE A 311 -14.94 16.21 7.61
N HIS A 312 -14.23 17.28 7.87
CA HIS A 312 -14.67 18.64 7.49
C HIS A 312 -14.37 18.99 6.03
N PHE A 313 -13.62 18.15 5.31
CA PHE A 313 -13.35 18.36 3.90
C PHE A 313 -14.54 17.90 3.06
N ASN A 314 -15.21 18.84 2.45
CA ASN A 314 -16.37 18.61 1.60
C ASN A 314 -16.02 18.82 0.12
N LEU A 315 -16.64 18.01 -0.74
CA LEU A 315 -16.57 18.18 -2.20
C LEU A 315 -17.98 18.44 -2.72
N GLU A 316 -18.21 19.63 -3.24
CA GLU A 316 -19.50 20.02 -3.79
C GLU A 316 -19.30 20.73 -5.13
N ASN A 317 -20.00 20.27 -6.17
CA ASN A 317 -19.88 20.79 -7.54
C ASN A 317 -18.43 20.89 -8.05
N GLY A 318 -17.58 19.90 -7.72
CA GLY A 318 -16.17 19.84 -8.11
C GLY A 318 -15.24 20.74 -7.30
N LYS A 319 -15.77 21.52 -6.33
CA LYS A 319 -14.95 22.38 -5.45
C LYS A 319 -14.79 21.78 -4.07
N VAL A 320 -13.57 21.80 -3.56
CA VAL A 320 -13.25 21.39 -2.18
C VAL A 320 -13.40 22.58 -1.26
N SER A 321 -14.08 22.38 -0.14
CA SER A 321 -14.33 23.41 0.88
C SER A 321 -14.23 22.84 2.28
N ILE A 322 -14.10 23.72 3.29
CA ILE A 322 -14.19 23.35 4.69
C ILE A 322 -15.64 23.53 5.15
N ASN A 323 -16.25 22.41 5.53
CA ASN A 323 -17.56 22.40 6.18
C ASN A 323 -17.37 22.24 7.70
N HIS A 324 -17.03 23.33 8.37
CA HIS A 324 -16.79 23.37 9.80
C HIS A 324 -17.79 24.33 10.49
N PRO A 325 -18.37 23.93 11.64
CA PRO A 325 -19.42 24.73 12.30
C PRO A 325 -18.99 26.16 12.70
N GLY A 326 -17.70 26.40 12.88
CA GLY A 326 -17.16 27.74 13.18
C GLY A 326 -17.05 28.65 11.96
N TYR A 327 -17.14 28.13 10.74
CA TYR A 327 -16.94 28.86 9.48
C TYR A 327 -18.14 28.84 8.54
N THR A 328 -19.14 27.98 8.81
CA THR A 328 -20.34 27.87 7.98
C THR A 328 -21.60 28.06 8.81
N SER A 329 -22.47 28.94 8.35
CA SER A 329 -23.77 29.22 8.99
C SER A 329 -24.85 28.19 8.60
N SER A 330 -24.59 27.31 7.64
CA SER A 330 -25.58 26.43 7.00
C SER A 330 -25.60 24.99 7.49
N ILE A 331 -24.79 24.64 8.50
CA ILE A 331 -24.75 23.26 9.04
C ILE A 331 -25.98 23.01 9.91
N PRO A 332 -26.73 21.91 9.70
CA PRO A 332 -27.83 21.52 10.56
C PRO A 332 -27.39 21.41 12.03
N ARG A 333 -28.21 21.93 12.95
CA ARG A 333 -27.92 21.96 14.39
C ARG A 333 -27.51 20.59 14.94
N GLU A 334 -28.15 19.51 14.45
CA GLU A 334 -27.84 18.12 14.84
C GLU A 334 -26.44 17.66 14.42
N ALA A 335 -25.94 18.12 13.27
CA ALA A 335 -24.57 17.86 12.82
C ALA A 335 -23.55 18.65 13.63
N LEU A 336 -23.89 19.88 14.06
CA LEU A 336 -23.07 20.72 14.94
C LEU A 336 -22.87 20.08 16.33
N GLU A 337 -23.93 19.50 16.90
CA GLU A 337 -23.89 18.89 18.24
C GLU A 337 -23.05 17.61 18.29
N ARG A 338 -22.85 16.93 17.17
CA ARG A 338 -22.05 15.71 17.05
C ARG A 338 -20.62 15.94 16.58
N SER A 339 -20.26 17.16 16.21
CA SER A 339 -18.95 17.43 15.66
C SER A 339 -17.96 17.80 16.76
N GLN A 340 -17.00 16.93 17.02
CA GLN A 340 -15.83 17.23 17.85
C GLN A 340 -14.92 18.23 17.09
N ALA A 341 -15.36 19.46 17.01
CA ALA A 341 -14.81 20.51 16.17
C ALA A 341 -14.21 21.70 16.95
N MET A 342 -14.04 21.55 18.26
CA MET A 342 -13.47 22.56 19.13
C MET A 342 -12.28 22.02 19.89
N TRP A 343 -11.19 22.76 19.88
CA TRP A 343 -9.98 22.48 20.63
C TRP A 343 -9.89 23.36 21.88
N LYS A 344 -9.56 22.75 23.02
CA LYS A 344 -9.35 23.42 24.32
C LYS A 344 -8.02 23.06 24.98
N GLY A 345 -7.17 22.29 24.32
CA GLY A 345 -5.87 21.91 24.84
C GLY A 345 -4.82 23.02 24.76
N PRO A 346 -3.60 22.76 25.22
CA PRO A 346 -2.53 23.76 25.35
C PRO A 346 -1.82 24.10 24.04
N ILE A 347 -1.97 23.27 22.99
CA ILE A 347 -1.27 23.50 21.72
C ILE A 347 -1.98 24.60 20.93
N ASP A 348 -1.24 25.63 20.57
CA ASP A 348 -1.68 26.73 19.71
C ASP A 348 -0.80 26.77 18.46
N ALA A 349 -1.37 26.38 17.32
CA ALA A 349 -0.72 26.39 16.01
C ALA A 349 -1.31 27.43 15.07
N ARG A 350 -2.09 28.39 15.61
CA ARG A 350 -2.67 29.49 14.85
C ARG A 350 -1.57 30.46 14.38
N GLY A 351 -1.76 31.00 13.23
CA GLY A 351 -0.79 31.94 12.66
C GLY A 351 -1.18 32.38 11.26
N ILE A 352 -0.71 31.66 10.26
CA ILE A 352 -0.98 31.98 8.85
C ILE A 352 -1.99 30.97 8.27
N SER A 353 -2.67 31.36 7.19
CA SER A 353 -3.45 30.44 6.37
C SER A 353 -2.56 29.34 5.80
N ARG A 354 -3.05 28.12 5.73
CA ARG A 354 -2.31 26.94 5.26
C ARG A 354 -3.07 26.20 4.19
N ILE A 355 -2.37 25.55 3.29
CA ILE A 355 -2.98 24.58 2.38
C ILE A 355 -2.99 23.22 3.05
N ALA A 356 -4.16 22.63 3.16
CA ALA A 356 -4.37 21.35 3.81
C ALA A 356 -5.09 20.34 2.90
N CYS A 357 -4.81 19.06 3.13
CA CYS A 357 -5.41 17.94 2.41
C CYS A 357 -5.95 16.90 3.39
N GLN A 358 -7.08 16.30 3.05
CA GLN A 358 -7.63 15.18 3.81
C GLN A 358 -6.64 13.99 3.80
N ALA A 359 -6.23 13.51 4.99
CA ALA A 359 -5.24 12.44 5.11
C ALA A 359 -5.84 11.02 4.99
N ILE A 360 -7.14 10.85 5.20
CA ILE A 360 -7.82 9.55 5.13
C ILE A 360 -8.96 9.66 4.12
N VAL A 361 -8.86 8.88 3.05
CA VAL A 361 -9.81 8.88 1.94
C VAL A 361 -10.36 7.46 1.77
N ASN A 362 -11.67 7.33 1.87
CA ASN A 362 -12.30 6.03 1.64
C ASN A 362 -12.37 5.73 0.12
N ALA A 363 -12.35 4.45 -0.24
CA ALA A 363 -12.32 3.99 -1.63
C ALA A 363 -13.56 4.43 -2.45
N GLN A 364 -14.66 4.81 -1.80
CA GLN A 364 -15.90 5.28 -2.42
C GLN A 364 -15.93 6.79 -2.66
N GLN A 365 -14.96 7.56 -2.16
CA GLN A 365 -14.91 9.00 -2.40
C GLN A 365 -14.56 9.29 -3.86
N ASP A 366 -15.23 10.28 -4.44
CA ASP A 366 -15.07 10.68 -5.84
C ASP A 366 -13.68 11.24 -6.13
N ARG A 367 -13.03 11.85 -5.13
CA ARG A 367 -11.65 12.38 -5.19
C ARG A 367 -10.80 11.86 -4.06
N ARG A 368 -9.55 11.51 -4.39
CA ARG A 368 -8.52 11.18 -3.39
C ARG A 368 -7.84 12.45 -2.85
N LEU A 369 -7.46 13.35 -3.74
CA LEU A 369 -6.86 14.63 -3.37
C LEU A 369 -7.95 15.68 -3.14
N ARG A 370 -8.01 16.20 -1.90
CA ARG A 370 -8.94 17.26 -1.50
C ARG A 370 -8.16 18.35 -0.80
N TRP A 371 -7.69 19.30 -1.56
CA TRP A 371 -6.91 20.43 -1.08
C TRP A 371 -7.80 21.64 -0.81
N VAL A 372 -7.54 22.34 0.27
CA VAL A 372 -8.24 23.55 0.64
C VAL A 372 -7.35 24.47 1.43
N VAL A 373 -7.56 25.77 1.32
CA VAL A 373 -6.95 26.75 2.21
C VAL A 373 -7.71 26.76 3.53
N VAL A 374 -7.01 26.52 4.64
CA VAL A 374 -7.58 26.57 5.98
C VAL A 374 -7.25 27.92 6.63
N PRO A 375 -8.19 28.50 7.41
CA PRO A 375 -7.98 29.78 8.07
C PRO A 375 -6.84 29.76 9.09
N PRO A 376 -6.26 30.93 9.43
CA PRO A 376 -5.12 31.02 10.35
C PRO A 376 -5.47 30.81 11.82
N ASP A 377 -6.74 30.85 12.19
CA ASP A 377 -7.24 30.81 13.56
C ASP A 377 -7.67 29.40 14.03
N CYS A 378 -7.24 28.34 13.33
CA CYS A 378 -7.60 26.97 13.62
C CYS A 378 -6.39 26.07 13.93
N VAL A 379 -6.66 24.89 14.52
CA VAL A 379 -5.71 23.77 14.66
C VAL A 379 -6.18 22.59 13.83
N LEU A 380 -5.24 21.75 13.40
CA LEU A 380 -5.48 20.62 12.52
C LEU A 380 -5.29 19.29 13.26
N GLY A 381 -6.21 18.35 13.04
CA GLY A 381 -6.09 16.99 13.55
C GLY A 381 -5.22 16.10 12.67
N ASN A 382 -4.73 14.99 13.22
CA ASN A 382 -3.89 14.00 12.52
C ASN A 382 -4.58 13.26 11.37
N SER A 383 -5.83 13.58 11.07
CA SER A 383 -6.55 13.14 9.85
C SER A 383 -6.46 14.16 8.70
N VAL A 384 -5.60 15.17 8.86
CA VAL A 384 -5.33 16.24 7.89
C VAL A 384 -3.82 16.33 7.69
N ASN A 385 -3.38 16.43 6.44
CA ASN A 385 -2.01 16.79 6.08
C ASN A 385 -2.01 18.26 5.62
N PHE A 386 -0.90 18.98 5.81
CA PHE A 386 -0.75 20.33 5.30
C PHE A 386 0.65 20.57 4.73
N LEU A 387 0.77 21.56 3.85
CA LEU A 387 2.04 21.99 3.29
C LEU A 387 2.71 23.02 4.19
N GLU A 388 3.95 22.76 4.57
CA GLU A 388 4.87 23.72 5.13
C GLU A 388 5.66 24.34 3.96
N LEU A 389 5.28 25.56 3.60
CA LEU A 389 5.88 26.29 2.48
C LEU A 389 7.06 27.12 2.98
N PRO A 390 8.25 27.02 2.35
CA PRO A 390 9.36 27.93 2.58
C PRO A 390 8.95 29.39 2.34
N GLU A 391 9.60 30.33 3.04
CA GLU A 391 9.32 31.77 2.91
C GLU A 391 9.43 32.25 1.47
N ALA A 392 10.48 31.83 0.75
CA ALA A 392 10.66 32.17 -0.67
C ALA A 392 9.51 31.69 -1.57
N VAL A 393 8.87 30.57 -1.24
CA VAL A 393 7.68 30.08 -1.95
C VAL A 393 6.46 30.93 -1.62
N GLN A 394 6.31 31.33 -0.36
CA GLN A 394 5.22 32.23 0.06
C GLN A 394 5.34 33.59 -0.61
N ASP A 395 6.55 34.13 -0.69
CA ASP A 395 6.85 35.41 -1.36
C ASP A 395 6.55 35.30 -2.87
N SER A 396 7.00 34.25 -3.53
CA SER A 396 6.72 34.00 -4.95
C SER A 396 5.21 33.93 -5.23
N LEU A 397 4.46 33.25 -4.37
CA LEU A 397 3.00 33.16 -4.49
C LEU A 397 2.34 34.53 -4.27
N ALA A 398 2.81 35.32 -3.30
CA ALA A 398 2.27 36.65 -3.03
C ALA A 398 2.59 37.62 -4.16
N GLU A 399 3.78 37.56 -4.74
CA GLU A 399 4.20 38.42 -5.88
C GLU A 399 3.40 38.08 -7.14
N GLU A 400 3.25 36.78 -7.47
CA GLU A 400 2.55 36.36 -8.69
C GLU A 400 1.05 36.59 -8.64
N TYR A 401 0.42 36.38 -7.48
CA TYR A 401 -1.04 36.43 -7.33
C TYR A 401 -1.56 37.66 -6.53
N GLY A 402 -0.68 38.57 -6.14
CA GLY A 402 -1.01 39.79 -5.45
C GLY A 402 -1.08 39.68 -3.92
N THR A 403 -1.50 38.57 -3.36
CA THR A 403 -1.44 38.29 -1.92
C THR A 403 -1.12 36.77 -1.69
N LEU A 404 -0.53 36.45 -0.54
CA LEU A 404 -0.30 35.09 -0.15
C LEU A 404 -1.61 34.28 -0.14
N GLU A 405 -2.71 34.83 0.36
CA GLU A 405 -3.99 34.14 0.40
C GLU A 405 -4.50 33.79 -0.98
N GLN A 406 -4.40 34.69 -1.96
CA GLN A 406 -4.77 34.41 -3.35
C GLN A 406 -3.84 33.36 -3.98
N GLY A 407 -2.54 33.42 -3.70
CA GLY A 407 -1.57 32.42 -4.14
C GLY A 407 -1.86 31.04 -3.56
N LEU A 408 -2.24 30.96 -2.27
CA LEU A 408 -2.65 29.69 -1.64
C LEU A 408 -3.94 29.12 -2.24
N LEU A 409 -4.92 29.98 -2.55
CA LEU A 409 -6.16 29.54 -3.23
C LEU A 409 -5.86 28.97 -4.60
N TRP A 410 -5.05 29.67 -5.39
CA TRP A 410 -4.61 29.17 -6.69
C TRP A 410 -3.87 27.85 -6.59
N LEU A 411 -2.92 27.72 -5.64
CA LEU A 411 -2.17 26.48 -5.44
C LEU A 411 -3.07 25.32 -5.02
N ALA A 412 -4.10 25.57 -4.19
CA ALA A 412 -5.08 24.56 -3.81
C ALA A 412 -5.91 24.08 -5.02
N GLU A 413 -6.33 24.98 -5.90
CA GLU A 413 -7.03 24.65 -7.15
C GLU A 413 -6.13 23.83 -8.08
N HIS A 414 -4.87 24.23 -8.23
CA HIS A 414 -3.87 23.53 -9.02
C HIS A 414 -3.66 22.08 -8.53
N LEU A 415 -3.49 21.90 -7.22
CA LEU A 415 -3.34 20.58 -6.60
C LEU A 415 -4.63 19.74 -6.62
N ASN A 416 -5.77 20.36 -6.87
CA ASN A 416 -7.06 19.70 -7.07
C ASN A 416 -7.34 19.33 -8.54
N SER A 417 -6.36 19.42 -9.45
CA SER A 417 -6.59 19.02 -10.84
C SER A 417 -6.96 17.54 -10.95
N ASP A 418 -7.79 17.20 -11.92
CA ASP A 418 -8.23 15.82 -12.15
C ASP A 418 -7.06 14.90 -12.53
N THR A 419 -6.11 15.43 -13.27
CA THR A 419 -4.91 14.70 -13.69
C THR A 419 -4.05 14.28 -12.49
N LEU A 420 -3.84 15.17 -11.51
CA LEU A 420 -3.14 14.83 -10.26
C LEU A 420 -3.92 13.85 -9.39
N ASP A 421 -5.25 13.97 -9.35
CA ASP A 421 -6.09 13.01 -8.65
C ASP A 421 -6.00 11.59 -9.26
N LEU A 422 -6.04 11.49 -10.60
CA LEU A 422 -5.84 10.22 -11.32
C LEU A 422 -4.46 9.62 -11.03
N TRP A 423 -3.40 10.44 -11.07
CA TRP A 423 -2.06 10.02 -10.68
C TRP A 423 -2.02 9.47 -9.25
N SER A 424 -2.53 10.24 -8.29
CA SER A 424 -2.55 9.85 -6.88
C SER A 424 -3.32 8.54 -6.65
N ARG A 425 -4.43 8.33 -7.34
CA ARG A 425 -5.20 7.09 -7.28
C ARG A 425 -4.46 5.90 -7.85
N ALA A 426 -3.74 6.10 -8.95
CA ALA A 426 -2.96 5.05 -9.60
C ALA A 426 -1.88 4.47 -8.67
N TRP A 427 -1.22 5.32 -7.90
CA TRP A 427 -0.11 4.93 -7.02
C TRP A 427 -0.50 4.72 -5.56
N ALA A 428 -1.78 4.88 -5.21
CA ALA A 428 -2.28 4.70 -3.86
C ALA A 428 -2.08 3.28 -3.32
N ALA A 429 -1.34 3.15 -2.23
CA ALA A 429 -1.12 1.87 -1.55
C ALA A 429 -2.31 1.47 -0.66
N ASN A 430 -3.00 2.45 -0.05
CA ASN A 430 -4.09 2.26 0.90
C ASN A 430 -5.00 3.50 0.96
N ASN A 431 -5.90 3.55 1.91
CA ASN A 431 -6.84 4.65 2.10
C ASN A 431 -6.20 5.92 2.72
N ASN A 432 -4.96 5.86 3.20
CA ASN A 432 -4.26 7.04 3.68
C ASN A 432 -3.57 7.78 2.53
N VAL A 433 -3.70 9.09 2.51
CA VAL A 433 -2.87 9.97 1.70
C VAL A 433 -1.63 10.28 2.52
N ASN A 434 -0.58 9.47 2.31
CA ASN A 434 0.63 9.58 3.13
C ASN A 434 1.48 10.78 2.72
N ASN A 435 2.25 11.36 3.64
CA ASN A 435 3.12 12.51 3.38
C ASN A 435 4.04 12.26 2.18
N TYR A 436 4.69 11.09 2.13
CA TYR A 436 5.59 10.76 1.01
C TYR A 436 4.87 10.66 -0.35
N GLU A 437 3.58 10.33 -0.38
CA GLU A 437 2.78 10.33 -1.62
C GLU A 437 2.55 11.76 -2.10
N ILE A 438 2.26 12.68 -1.18
CA ILE A 438 2.09 14.10 -1.48
C ILE A 438 3.43 14.72 -1.90
N GLU A 439 4.50 14.48 -1.16
CA GLU A 439 5.86 14.97 -1.47
C GLU A 439 6.32 14.54 -2.87
N ASN A 440 5.89 13.36 -3.30
CA ASN A 440 6.20 12.80 -4.62
C ASN A 440 5.10 13.05 -5.66
N LEU A 441 4.11 13.92 -5.40
CA LEU A 441 3.19 14.32 -6.45
C LEU A 441 3.95 15.03 -7.58
N PRO A 442 3.72 14.66 -8.84
CA PRO A 442 4.20 15.45 -9.97
C PRO A 442 3.68 16.88 -9.85
N PHE A 443 4.52 17.85 -10.11
CA PHE A 443 4.16 19.25 -9.94
C PHE A 443 4.33 20.02 -11.26
N PRO A 444 3.38 19.86 -12.19
CA PRO A 444 3.44 20.52 -13.49
C PRO A 444 3.24 22.03 -13.37
N PRO A 445 3.89 22.85 -14.22
CA PRO A 445 3.58 24.27 -14.30
C PRO A 445 2.15 24.50 -14.84
N PRO A 446 1.51 25.63 -14.50
CA PRO A 446 0.09 25.92 -14.77
C PRO A 446 -0.34 25.72 -16.24
N VAL A 447 0.48 26.18 -17.16
CA VAL A 447 0.20 26.10 -18.61
C VAL A 447 0.12 24.66 -19.11
N SER A 448 0.81 23.71 -18.43
CA SER A 448 0.80 22.30 -18.80
C SER A 448 -0.50 21.61 -18.40
N ILE A 449 -1.09 21.96 -17.26
CA ILE A 449 -2.36 21.35 -16.81
C ILE A 449 -3.51 21.72 -17.76
N THR A 450 -3.64 22.99 -18.13
CA THR A 450 -4.71 23.42 -19.05
C THR A 450 -4.64 22.70 -20.39
N LYS A 451 -3.44 22.37 -20.87
CA LYS A 451 -3.28 21.56 -22.10
C LYS A 451 -3.58 20.07 -21.87
N MET A 452 -3.34 19.55 -20.65
CA MET A 452 -3.59 18.15 -20.31
C MET A 452 -5.07 17.84 -20.13
N GLU A 453 -5.86 18.78 -19.64
CA GLU A 453 -7.32 18.61 -19.47
C GLU A 453 -8.10 18.80 -20.78
N ALA A 454 -7.47 19.38 -21.79
CA ALA A 454 -8.06 19.59 -23.12
C ALA A 454 -7.84 18.40 -24.10
N LEU A 455 -7.07 17.38 -23.71
CA LEU A 455 -6.82 16.13 -24.44
C LEU A 455 -7.54 14.94 -23.80
#